data_dd5ab71e8ff30b1b30ff05f16f7ddae7
#
_entry.id   dd5ab71e8ff30b1b30ff05f16f7ddae7
#
_cell.length_a   1.000
_cell.length_b   1.000
_cell.length_c   1.000
_cell.angle_alpha   90.00
_cell.angle_beta   90.00
_cell.angle_gamma   90.00
#
_symmetry.space_group_name_H-M   'P 1'
#
loop_
_entity.id
_entity.type
_entity.pdbx_description
1 polymer ?
#
loop_
_entity_poly.entity_id
_entity_poly.type
_entity_poly.pdbx_seq_one_letter_code
_entity_poly.pdbx_strand_id
1 'polypeptide(L)'
;MRALVLGGSGSIGTAIVERLLEEGNEVIVQYFQSDINTLQAKYEGEAVEFIQADLSQDIDLEETFGHVKHIDCLIYSSGTALYGLLQDMSDEDIDHSYNIHVKQLIRCCRYFIDTIRHSEYGRIIVISSIWGETGASMETIYSTMKSAQIGFVKALSQELAMTNVTVNAVTPGFVSGNMAQSFNSDDMASILAELPQQRMITPDEIAHTCAYLWSPLSKSVTGTIQKVNGAWYI
;
A
#
# COMPACT_ATOMS: atom_id res chain seq x y z
N MET A 1 6.48 -2.10 17.72
CA MET A 1 6.71 -3.05 16.61
C MET A 1 7.68 -2.44 15.60
N ARG A 2 8.27 -3.26 14.73
CA ARG A 2 9.10 -2.80 13.61
C ARG A 2 8.36 -3.02 12.31
N ALA A 3 8.04 -1.95 11.58
CA ALA A 3 7.22 -1.98 10.37
C ALA A 3 8.04 -1.67 9.11
N LEU A 4 7.85 -2.45 8.04
CA LEU A 4 8.35 -2.14 6.70
C LEU A 4 7.20 -1.55 5.87
N VAL A 5 7.37 -0.30 5.42
CA VAL A 5 6.41 0.38 4.56
C VAL A 5 6.98 0.50 3.15
N LEU A 6 6.49 -0.34 2.25
CA LEU A 6 6.84 -0.30 0.83
C LEU A 6 6.01 0.80 0.14
N GLY A 7 6.69 1.73 -0.53
CA GLY A 7 6.08 2.97 -1.02
C GLY A 7 5.87 4.03 0.07
N GLY A 8 6.69 4.01 1.13
CA GLY A 8 6.54 4.86 2.30
C GLY A 8 6.76 6.36 2.06
N SER A 9 7.33 6.76 0.91
CA SER A 9 7.48 8.17 0.52
C SER A 9 6.33 8.73 -0.34
N GLY A 10 5.36 7.90 -0.73
CA GLY A 10 4.14 8.34 -1.41
C GLY A 10 3.15 9.00 -0.43
N SER A 11 2.09 9.65 -0.95
CA SER A 11 1.14 10.39 -0.11
C SER A 11 0.52 9.52 1.01
N ILE A 12 -0.01 8.35 0.67
CA ILE A 12 -0.60 7.41 1.66
C ILE A 12 0.51 6.81 2.53
N GLY A 13 1.63 6.38 1.92
CA GLY A 13 2.75 5.78 2.63
C GLY A 13 3.34 6.72 3.69
N THR A 14 3.47 8.00 3.38
CA THR A 14 3.94 9.04 4.31
C THR A 14 3.03 9.16 5.53
N ALA A 15 1.70 9.25 5.35
CA ALA A 15 0.76 9.32 6.46
C ALA A 15 0.78 8.04 7.32
N ILE A 16 1.00 6.86 6.70
CA ILE A 16 1.17 5.59 7.42
C ILE A 16 2.47 5.61 8.26
N VAL A 17 3.58 6.09 7.69
CA VAL A 17 4.87 6.22 8.39
C VAL A 17 4.74 7.16 9.58
N GLU A 18 4.17 8.35 9.39
CA GLU A 18 3.94 9.33 10.45
C GLU A 18 3.09 8.74 11.58
N ARG A 19 2.01 8.06 11.25
CA ARG A 19 1.14 7.44 12.24
C ARG A 19 1.83 6.31 13.01
N LEU A 20 2.68 5.50 12.37
CA LEU A 20 3.48 4.48 13.04
C LEU A 20 4.47 5.10 14.04
N LEU A 21 5.14 6.19 13.65
CA LEU A 21 6.09 6.90 14.50
C LEU A 21 5.41 7.58 15.69
N GLU A 22 4.26 8.23 15.48
CA GLU A 22 3.43 8.81 16.57
C GLU A 22 3.06 7.76 17.63
N GLU A 23 2.88 6.50 17.23
CA GLU A 23 2.59 5.38 18.14
C GLU A 23 3.86 4.73 18.72
N GLY A 24 5.06 5.31 18.49
CA GLY A 24 6.33 4.86 19.05
C GLY A 24 6.91 3.60 18.38
N ASN A 25 6.55 3.33 17.13
CA ASN A 25 7.07 2.20 16.38
C ASN A 25 8.37 2.54 15.64
N GLU A 26 9.18 1.52 15.32
CA GLU A 26 10.32 1.64 14.41
C GLU A 26 9.84 1.42 12.97
N VAL A 27 10.29 2.23 12.02
CA VAL A 27 9.81 2.17 10.63
C VAL A 27 10.96 2.05 9.64
N ILE A 28 10.87 1.08 8.75
CA ILE A 28 11.70 0.97 7.56
C ILE A 28 10.87 1.51 6.38
N VAL A 29 11.37 2.55 5.75
CA VAL A 29 10.72 3.25 4.63
C VAL A 29 11.40 2.85 3.33
N GLN A 30 10.73 2.04 2.50
CA GLN A 30 11.18 1.89 1.12
C GLN A 30 10.68 3.07 0.29
N TYR A 31 11.57 3.65 -0.50
CA TYR A 31 11.32 4.75 -1.42
C TYR A 31 12.04 4.52 -2.76
N PHE A 32 11.71 5.30 -3.80
CA PHE A 32 12.39 5.19 -5.10
C PHE A 32 12.92 6.54 -5.59
N GLN A 33 12.05 7.47 -6.00
CA GLN A 33 12.45 8.74 -6.65
C GLN A 33 12.53 9.93 -5.71
N SER A 34 12.06 9.79 -4.46
CA SER A 34 12.12 10.86 -3.49
C SER A 34 13.57 11.20 -3.12
N ASP A 35 13.86 12.48 -2.91
CA ASP A 35 15.19 12.90 -2.44
C ASP A 35 15.45 12.44 -0.99
N ILE A 36 16.53 11.70 -0.81
CA ILE A 36 16.88 11.12 0.50
C ILE A 36 17.14 12.19 1.57
N ASN A 37 17.73 13.34 1.18
CA ASN A 37 18.02 14.40 2.15
C ASN A 37 16.73 15.02 2.66
N THR A 38 15.74 15.18 1.80
CA THR A 38 14.40 15.64 2.18
C THR A 38 13.71 14.66 3.14
N LEU A 39 13.81 13.35 2.87
CA LEU A 39 13.26 12.32 3.74
C LEU A 39 13.96 12.29 5.09
N GLN A 40 15.30 12.35 5.13
CA GLN A 40 16.07 12.37 6.36
C GLN A 40 15.79 13.61 7.20
N ALA A 41 15.69 14.78 6.58
CA ALA A 41 15.35 16.02 7.28
C ALA A 41 13.92 15.98 7.86
N LYS A 42 12.98 15.38 7.12
CA LYS A 42 11.57 15.24 7.57
C LYS A 42 11.44 14.37 8.83
N TYR A 43 12.23 13.32 8.93
CA TYR A 43 12.18 12.34 10.03
C TYR A 43 13.40 12.41 10.96
N GLU A 44 14.02 13.59 11.04
CA GLU A 44 15.18 13.81 11.93
C GLU A 44 14.81 13.52 13.39
N GLY A 45 15.57 12.63 14.02
CA GLY A 45 15.35 12.23 15.42
C GLY A 45 14.33 11.09 15.61
N GLU A 46 13.70 10.63 14.55
CA GLU A 46 12.76 9.51 14.57
C GLU A 46 13.44 8.16 14.32
N ALA A 47 12.81 7.07 14.74
CA ALA A 47 13.30 5.70 14.56
C ALA A 47 13.00 5.20 13.13
N VAL A 48 13.65 5.79 12.13
CA VAL A 48 13.41 5.50 10.69
C VAL A 48 14.68 5.04 10.01
N GLU A 49 14.56 3.94 9.24
CA GLU A 49 15.56 3.46 8.31
C GLU A 49 15.04 3.64 6.88
N PHE A 50 15.89 4.03 5.91
CA PHE A 50 15.50 4.24 4.52
C PHE A 50 16.16 3.23 3.61
N ILE A 51 15.37 2.63 2.70
CA ILE A 51 15.84 1.69 1.68
C ILE A 51 15.36 2.18 0.30
N GLN A 52 16.32 2.47 -0.59
CA GLN A 52 15.99 2.85 -1.96
C GLN A 52 15.87 1.60 -2.84
N ALA A 53 14.72 1.45 -3.51
CA ALA A 53 14.50 0.37 -4.47
C ALA A 53 13.41 0.74 -5.48
N ASP A 54 13.59 0.36 -6.74
CA ASP A 54 12.55 0.47 -7.77
C ASP A 54 11.73 -0.82 -7.83
N LEU A 55 10.55 -0.80 -7.24
CA LEU A 55 9.65 -1.95 -7.22
C LEU A 55 8.92 -2.20 -8.56
N SER A 56 9.13 -1.36 -9.56
CA SER A 56 8.68 -1.63 -10.93
C SER A 56 9.62 -2.59 -11.68
N GLN A 57 10.82 -2.80 -11.14
CA GLN A 57 11.86 -3.65 -11.71
C GLN A 57 11.97 -4.98 -10.95
N ASP A 58 12.74 -5.89 -11.54
CA ASP A 58 13.05 -7.18 -10.91
C ASP A 58 14.28 -7.00 -10.00
N ILE A 59 14.03 -6.63 -8.73
CA ILE A 59 15.07 -6.39 -7.73
C ILE A 59 15.55 -7.69 -7.08
N ASP A 60 16.81 -7.74 -6.66
CA ASP A 60 17.32 -8.76 -5.76
C ASP A 60 16.92 -8.41 -4.32
N LEU A 61 16.06 -9.25 -3.72
CA LEU A 61 15.53 -9.00 -2.38
C LEU A 61 16.58 -9.21 -1.28
N GLU A 62 17.54 -10.14 -1.47
CA GLU A 62 18.61 -10.34 -0.50
C GLU A 62 19.59 -9.17 -0.53
N GLU A 63 19.96 -8.66 -1.70
CA GLU A 63 20.79 -7.47 -1.83
C GLU A 63 20.10 -6.25 -1.24
N THR A 64 18.81 -6.09 -1.50
CA THR A 64 18.02 -4.90 -1.09
C THR A 64 17.69 -4.93 0.40
N PHE A 65 17.22 -6.06 0.92
CA PHE A 65 16.64 -6.17 2.26
C PHE A 65 17.38 -7.15 3.19
N GLY A 66 18.46 -7.78 2.77
CA GLY A 66 19.14 -8.83 3.52
C GLY A 66 19.72 -8.40 4.88
N HIS A 67 19.90 -7.09 5.10
CA HIS A 67 20.27 -6.51 6.38
C HIS A 67 19.08 -6.38 7.35
N VAL A 68 17.84 -6.43 6.86
CA VAL A 68 16.60 -6.38 7.65
C VAL A 68 16.30 -7.77 8.20
N LYS A 69 16.72 -8.03 9.43
CA LYS A 69 16.62 -9.38 10.03
C LYS A 69 15.27 -9.67 10.68
N HIS A 70 14.49 -8.63 10.99
CA HIS A 70 13.18 -8.78 11.65
C HIS A 70 12.26 -7.63 11.28
N ILE A 71 11.01 -7.99 11.01
CA ILE A 71 9.86 -7.06 10.95
C ILE A 71 8.63 -7.75 11.55
N ASP A 72 7.78 -6.97 12.21
CA ASP A 72 6.48 -7.40 12.73
C ASP A 72 5.36 -7.11 11.73
N CYS A 73 5.52 -6.05 10.95
CA CYS A 73 4.48 -5.54 10.06
C CYS A 73 5.05 -5.23 8.68
N LEU A 74 4.36 -5.69 7.64
CA LEU A 74 4.62 -5.32 6.25
C LEU A 74 3.41 -4.56 5.71
N ILE A 75 3.62 -3.32 5.26
CA ILE A 75 2.59 -2.50 4.64
C ILE A 75 2.98 -2.23 3.20
N TYR A 76 2.16 -2.70 2.27
CA TYR A 76 2.38 -2.51 0.84
C TYR A 76 1.53 -1.35 0.32
N SER A 77 2.15 -0.19 0.15
CA SER A 77 1.53 1.05 -0.36
C SER A 77 2.11 1.49 -1.71
N SER A 78 3.02 0.69 -2.29
CA SER A 78 3.61 1.00 -3.60
C SER A 78 2.60 0.79 -4.72
N GLY A 79 2.64 1.70 -5.69
CA GLY A 79 1.82 1.61 -6.89
C GLY A 79 1.83 2.90 -7.70
N THR A 80 1.47 2.77 -8.97
CA THR A 80 1.34 3.88 -9.92
C THR A 80 -0.04 3.82 -10.55
N ALA A 81 -0.60 4.98 -10.93
CA ALA A 81 -1.79 5.02 -11.76
C ALA A 81 -1.40 4.70 -13.21
N LEU A 82 -2.24 3.95 -13.89
CA LEU A 82 -2.15 3.71 -15.32
C LEU A 82 -3.55 3.95 -15.92
N TYR A 83 -3.67 4.97 -16.73
CA TYR A 83 -4.93 5.44 -17.28
C TYR A 83 -4.90 5.46 -18.81
N GLY A 84 -5.85 4.81 -19.44
CA GLY A 84 -6.00 4.76 -20.90
C GLY A 84 -6.85 3.57 -21.36
N LEU A 85 -7.22 3.57 -22.66
CA LEU A 85 -7.95 2.45 -23.25
C LEU A 85 -7.04 1.23 -23.39
N LEU A 86 -7.57 0.04 -23.19
CA LEU A 86 -6.80 -1.21 -23.22
C LEU A 86 -6.02 -1.40 -24.53
N GLN A 87 -6.61 -1.04 -25.67
CA GLN A 87 -5.95 -1.17 -26.97
C GLN A 87 -4.77 -0.23 -27.19
N ASP A 88 -4.63 0.80 -26.37
CA ASP A 88 -3.57 1.80 -26.47
C ASP A 88 -2.42 1.52 -25.47
N MET A 89 -2.56 0.48 -24.62
CA MET A 89 -1.55 0.08 -23.66
C MET A 89 -0.48 -0.79 -24.30
N SER A 90 0.77 -0.50 -23.99
CA SER A 90 1.90 -1.33 -24.40
C SER A 90 2.12 -2.53 -23.50
N ASP A 91 2.86 -3.54 -23.97
CA ASP A 91 3.28 -4.67 -23.12
C ASP A 91 4.18 -4.18 -21.95
N GLU A 92 4.98 -3.12 -22.17
CA GLU A 92 5.81 -2.49 -21.14
C GLU A 92 4.98 -1.87 -20.03
N ASP A 93 3.85 -1.22 -20.35
CA ASP A 93 2.91 -0.69 -19.35
C ASP A 93 2.29 -1.80 -18.51
N ILE A 94 1.93 -2.92 -19.15
CA ILE A 94 1.38 -4.09 -18.49
C ILE A 94 2.41 -4.70 -17.54
N ASP A 95 3.63 -4.93 -18.01
CA ASP A 95 4.73 -5.52 -17.23
C ASP A 95 5.12 -4.61 -16.05
N HIS A 96 5.23 -3.31 -16.27
CA HIS A 96 5.50 -2.32 -15.24
C HIS A 96 4.42 -2.37 -14.14
N SER A 97 3.14 -2.31 -14.55
CA SER A 97 2.01 -2.36 -13.63
C SER A 97 1.96 -3.69 -12.86
N TYR A 98 2.18 -4.82 -13.55
CA TYR A 98 2.25 -6.13 -12.93
C TYR A 98 3.39 -6.22 -11.90
N ASN A 99 4.58 -5.76 -12.25
CA ASN A 99 5.74 -5.80 -11.37
C ASN A 99 5.45 -5.04 -10.07
N ILE A 100 5.09 -3.76 -10.15
CA ILE A 100 4.93 -2.91 -8.96
C ILE A 100 3.70 -3.27 -8.12
N HIS A 101 2.59 -3.74 -8.72
CA HIS A 101 1.37 -4.00 -7.96
C HIS A 101 1.24 -5.44 -7.47
N VAL A 102 1.76 -6.41 -8.22
CA VAL A 102 1.50 -7.84 -7.96
C VAL A 102 2.77 -8.61 -7.67
N LYS A 103 3.72 -8.62 -8.60
CA LYS A 103 4.92 -9.46 -8.48
C LYS A 103 5.74 -9.11 -7.23
N GLN A 104 6.03 -7.82 -7.02
CA GLN A 104 6.84 -7.41 -5.87
C GLN A 104 6.09 -7.52 -4.54
N LEU A 105 4.77 -7.32 -4.52
CA LEU A 105 3.96 -7.62 -3.33
C LEU A 105 4.14 -9.08 -2.91
N ILE A 106 3.94 -10.02 -3.84
CA ILE A 106 4.06 -11.46 -3.58
C ILE A 106 5.49 -11.81 -3.14
N ARG A 107 6.51 -11.29 -3.84
CA ARG A 107 7.92 -11.55 -3.53
C ARG A 107 8.33 -11.02 -2.16
N CYS A 108 7.96 -9.78 -1.82
CA CYS A 108 8.26 -9.20 -0.51
C CYS A 108 7.55 -9.95 0.62
N CYS A 109 6.25 -10.26 0.45
CA CYS A 109 5.55 -11.09 1.44
C CYS A 109 6.22 -12.44 1.63
N ARG A 110 6.56 -13.15 0.54
CA ARG A 110 7.27 -14.45 0.62
C ARG A 110 8.64 -14.34 1.29
N TYR A 111 9.37 -13.24 1.06
CA TYR A 111 10.69 -13.01 1.64
C TYR A 111 10.62 -12.80 3.16
N PHE A 112 9.65 -12.01 3.61
CA PHE A 112 9.51 -11.64 5.03
C PHE A 112 8.57 -12.53 5.83
N ILE A 113 7.87 -13.49 5.21
CA ILE A 113 6.82 -14.29 5.86
C ILE A 113 7.31 -14.98 7.14
N ASP A 114 8.52 -15.55 7.11
CA ASP A 114 9.06 -16.27 8.26
C ASP A 114 9.39 -15.33 9.43
N THR A 115 9.89 -14.12 9.17
CA THR A 115 10.13 -13.14 10.24
C THR A 115 8.82 -12.65 10.85
N ILE A 116 7.82 -12.36 10.02
CA ILE A 116 6.50 -11.90 10.46
C ILE A 116 5.78 -12.99 11.27
N ARG A 117 5.92 -14.26 10.91
CA ARG A 117 5.32 -15.39 11.65
C ARG A 117 5.89 -15.58 13.05
N HIS A 118 7.13 -15.15 13.30
CA HIS A 118 7.76 -15.20 14.61
C HIS A 118 7.40 -14.00 15.50
N SER A 119 6.72 -12.99 14.96
CA SER A 119 6.20 -11.87 15.73
C SER A 119 5.02 -12.29 16.61
N GLU A 120 4.90 -11.67 17.79
CA GLU A 120 3.72 -11.83 18.65
C GLU A 120 2.44 -11.34 17.97
N TYR A 121 2.59 -10.31 17.11
CA TYR A 121 1.48 -9.67 16.38
C TYR A 121 1.88 -9.41 14.93
N GLY A 122 2.03 -10.46 14.13
CA GLY A 122 2.40 -10.33 12.71
C GLY A 122 1.30 -9.64 11.91
N ARG A 123 1.66 -8.70 11.04
CA ARG A 123 0.70 -7.92 10.24
C ARG A 123 1.15 -7.79 8.79
N ILE A 124 0.23 -8.03 7.86
CA ILE A 124 0.41 -7.71 6.44
C ILE A 124 -0.79 -6.88 6.02
N ILE A 125 -0.54 -5.65 5.56
CA ILE A 125 -1.57 -4.71 5.12
C ILE A 125 -1.26 -4.27 3.69
N VAL A 126 -2.23 -4.40 2.80
CA VAL A 126 -2.09 -4.06 1.38
C VAL A 126 -3.02 -2.91 1.03
N ILE A 127 -2.46 -1.83 0.50
CA ILE A 127 -3.25 -0.70 -0.01
C ILE A 127 -3.65 -1.00 -1.45
N SER A 128 -4.88 -1.48 -1.61
CA SER A 128 -5.48 -1.76 -2.91
C SER A 128 -6.23 -0.50 -3.45
N SER A 129 -7.44 -0.67 -3.94
CA SER A 129 -8.29 0.41 -4.48
C SER A 129 -9.74 -0.07 -4.56
N ILE A 130 -10.70 0.87 -4.57
CA ILE A 130 -12.09 0.57 -4.95
C ILE A 130 -12.16 -0.05 -6.35
N TRP A 131 -11.26 0.34 -7.28
CA TRP A 131 -11.19 -0.24 -8.63
C TRP A 131 -10.75 -1.71 -8.64
N GLY A 132 -10.13 -2.18 -7.58
CA GLY A 132 -9.90 -3.61 -7.37
C GLY A 132 -11.16 -4.39 -6.99
N GLU A 133 -12.22 -3.71 -6.52
CA GLU A 133 -13.50 -4.32 -6.17
C GLU A 133 -14.50 -4.25 -7.33
N THR A 134 -14.51 -3.15 -8.08
CA THR A 134 -15.55 -2.84 -9.07
C THR A 134 -15.05 -2.78 -10.51
N GLY A 135 -13.77 -2.44 -10.71
CA GLY A 135 -13.23 -2.03 -12.00
C GLY A 135 -13.63 -0.61 -12.39
N ALA A 136 -12.91 -0.02 -13.34
CA ALA A 136 -13.21 1.28 -13.91
C ALA A 136 -12.86 1.33 -15.40
N SER A 137 -13.64 2.10 -16.16
CA SER A 137 -13.33 2.40 -17.55
C SER A 137 -12.00 3.16 -17.64
N MET A 138 -11.20 2.87 -18.65
CA MET A 138 -9.85 3.42 -18.89
C MET A 138 -8.81 3.05 -17.82
N GLU A 139 -9.15 2.19 -16.88
CA GLU A 139 -8.26 1.68 -15.82
C GLU A 139 -8.24 0.15 -15.79
N THR A 140 -8.42 -0.52 -16.93
CA THR A 140 -8.55 -1.99 -17.01
C THR A 140 -7.35 -2.71 -16.40
N ILE A 141 -6.13 -2.30 -16.74
CA ILE A 141 -4.89 -2.92 -16.22
C ILE A 141 -4.76 -2.63 -14.72
N TYR A 142 -4.89 -1.36 -14.32
CA TYR A 142 -4.81 -0.97 -12.90
C TYR A 142 -5.84 -1.72 -12.05
N SER A 143 -7.10 -1.76 -12.49
CA SER A 143 -8.19 -2.50 -11.82
C SER A 143 -7.87 -4.00 -11.70
N THR A 144 -7.31 -4.60 -12.75
CA THR A 144 -6.87 -6.00 -12.74
C THR A 144 -5.81 -6.25 -11.68
N MET A 145 -4.79 -5.39 -11.62
CA MET A 145 -3.71 -5.53 -10.62
C MET A 145 -4.20 -5.31 -9.19
N LYS A 146 -5.10 -4.34 -8.98
CA LYS A 146 -5.71 -4.09 -7.67
C LYS A 146 -6.65 -5.21 -7.23
N SER A 147 -7.37 -5.84 -8.16
CA SER A 147 -8.17 -7.05 -7.91
C SER A 147 -7.27 -8.24 -7.54
N ALA A 148 -6.12 -8.40 -8.21
CA ALA A 148 -5.15 -9.44 -7.87
C ALA A 148 -4.61 -9.28 -6.44
N GLN A 149 -4.37 -8.05 -5.97
CA GLN A 149 -3.99 -7.79 -4.59
C GLN A 149 -5.06 -8.25 -3.58
N ILE A 150 -6.33 -8.02 -3.88
CA ILE A 150 -7.47 -8.47 -3.05
C ILE A 150 -7.53 -10.00 -3.01
N GLY A 151 -7.37 -10.66 -4.16
CA GLY A 151 -7.30 -12.12 -4.24
C GLY A 151 -6.14 -12.70 -3.43
N PHE A 152 -4.95 -12.09 -3.54
CA PHE A 152 -3.76 -12.47 -2.78
C PHE A 152 -3.99 -12.35 -1.26
N VAL A 153 -4.55 -11.23 -0.79
CA VAL A 153 -4.86 -11.02 0.63
C VAL A 153 -5.79 -12.10 1.17
N LYS A 154 -6.88 -12.40 0.44
CA LYS A 154 -7.83 -13.46 0.84
C LYS A 154 -7.18 -14.83 0.91
N ALA A 155 -6.35 -15.20 -0.07
CA ALA A 155 -5.68 -16.49 -0.10
C ALA A 155 -4.62 -16.60 1.02
N LEU A 156 -3.73 -15.61 1.15
CA LEU A 156 -2.66 -15.63 2.15
C LEU A 156 -3.22 -15.60 3.59
N SER A 157 -4.34 -14.92 3.83
CA SER A 157 -4.99 -14.93 5.15
C SER A 157 -5.45 -16.34 5.56
N GLN A 158 -5.89 -17.16 4.61
CA GLN A 158 -6.26 -18.57 4.87
C GLN A 158 -5.02 -19.43 5.19
N GLU A 159 -3.92 -19.24 4.45
CA GLU A 159 -2.67 -19.97 4.70
C GLU A 159 -2.09 -19.68 6.08
N LEU A 160 -2.24 -18.42 6.56
CA LEU A 160 -1.69 -17.98 7.83
C LEU A 160 -2.67 -18.06 9.01
N ALA A 161 -3.89 -18.56 8.80
CA ALA A 161 -4.97 -18.58 9.81
C ALA A 161 -4.61 -19.29 11.12
N MET A 162 -3.68 -20.26 11.07
CA MET A 162 -3.18 -20.99 12.24
C MET A 162 -1.98 -20.31 12.92
N THR A 163 -1.64 -19.08 12.53
CA THR A 163 -0.53 -18.30 13.09
C THR A 163 -1.04 -17.02 13.77
N ASN A 164 -0.12 -16.22 14.32
CA ASN A 164 -0.45 -14.90 14.88
C ASN A 164 -0.50 -13.78 13.82
N VAL A 165 -0.42 -14.14 12.53
CA VAL A 165 -0.37 -13.17 11.42
C VAL A 165 -1.76 -12.87 10.91
N THR A 166 -2.10 -11.59 10.77
CA THR A 166 -3.29 -11.16 10.03
C THR A 166 -2.90 -10.52 8.70
N VAL A 167 -3.73 -10.75 7.68
CA VAL A 167 -3.51 -10.23 6.32
C VAL A 167 -4.79 -9.53 5.86
N ASN A 168 -4.71 -8.22 5.61
CA ASN A 168 -5.87 -7.42 5.25
C ASN A 168 -5.56 -6.45 4.10
N ALA A 169 -6.58 -6.03 3.37
CA ALA A 169 -6.50 -4.96 2.40
C ALA A 169 -7.29 -3.73 2.85
N VAL A 170 -6.80 -2.56 2.46
CA VAL A 170 -7.55 -1.31 2.49
C VAL A 170 -7.85 -0.92 1.04
N THR A 171 -9.09 -0.53 0.75
CA THR A 171 -9.54 -0.09 -0.58
C THR A 171 -9.98 1.38 -0.51
N PRO A 172 -9.02 2.31 -0.70
CA PRO A 172 -9.31 3.73 -0.77
C PRO A 172 -10.19 4.07 -1.96
N GLY A 173 -11.02 5.10 -1.80
CA GLY A 173 -11.64 5.83 -2.90
C GLY A 173 -10.67 6.85 -3.51
N PHE A 174 -11.19 8.04 -3.86
CA PHE A 174 -10.37 9.12 -4.41
C PHE A 174 -9.63 9.86 -3.29
N VAL A 175 -8.30 9.65 -3.24
CA VAL A 175 -7.43 10.17 -2.17
C VAL A 175 -6.71 11.43 -2.63
N SER A 176 -6.64 12.46 -1.76
CA SER A 176 -5.81 13.64 -1.99
C SER A 176 -4.33 13.28 -1.96
N GLY A 177 -3.55 13.81 -2.90
CA GLY A 177 -2.11 13.55 -2.99
C GLY A 177 -1.60 13.57 -4.42
N ASN A 178 -0.43 12.98 -4.65
CA ASN A 178 0.28 13.07 -5.93
C ASN A 178 -0.55 12.58 -7.13
N MET A 179 -1.29 11.48 -6.99
CA MET A 179 -2.14 10.97 -8.07
C MET A 179 -3.29 11.93 -8.43
N ALA A 180 -3.86 12.63 -7.45
CA ALA A 180 -4.92 13.60 -7.70
C ALA A 180 -4.42 14.88 -8.39
N GLN A 181 -3.13 15.20 -8.28
CA GLN A 181 -2.54 16.40 -8.91
C GLN A 181 -2.43 16.29 -10.44
N SER A 182 -2.57 15.09 -11.02
CA SER A 182 -2.58 14.89 -12.47
C SER A 182 -3.87 15.37 -13.16
N PHE A 183 -4.95 15.59 -12.41
CA PHE A 183 -6.23 16.05 -12.94
C PHE A 183 -6.28 17.58 -13.03
N ASN A 184 -6.85 18.10 -14.11
CA ASN A 184 -7.13 19.54 -14.23
C ASN A 184 -8.33 19.95 -13.35
N SER A 185 -8.59 21.26 -13.23
CA SER A 185 -9.65 21.80 -12.37
C SER A 185 -11.06 21.33 -12.73
N ASP A 186 -11.34 21.15 -14.02
CA ASP A 186 -12.68 20.80 -14.50
C ASP A 186 -12.95 19.30 -14.29
N ASP A 187 -11.94 18.46 -14.55
CA ASP A 187 -12.00 17.02 -14.25
C ASP A 187 -12.14 16.82 -12.74
N MET A 188 -11.37 17.55 -11.93
CA MET A 188 -11.45 17.49 -10.48
C MET A 188 -12.86 17.85 -9.98
N ALA A 189 -13.45 18.95 -10.49
CA ALA A 189 -14.80 19.35 -10.13
C ALA A 189 -15.84 18.27 -10.49
N SER A 190 -15.67 17.64 -11.65
CA SER A 190 -16.54 16.57 -12.12
C SER A 190 -16.43 15.33 -11.21
N ILE A 191 -15.22 14.90 -10.86
CA ILE A 191 -14.99 13.78 -9.95
C ILE A 191 -15.59 14.09 -8.57
N LEU A 192 -15.35 15.28 -8.01
CA LEU A 192 -15.89 15.65 -6.70
C LEU A 192 -17.42 15.67 -6.67
N ALA A 193 -18.07 16.04 -7.77
CA ALA A 193 -19.52 16.01 -7.87
C ALA A 193 -20.11 14.59 -7.85
N GLU A 194 -19.34 13.58 -8.28
CA GLU A 194 -19.74 12.15 -8.24
C GLU A 194 -19.54 11.53 -6.84
N LEU A 195 -18.65 12.10 -6.02
CA LEU A 195 -18.38 11.57 -4.69
C LEU A 195 -19.55 11.87 -3.73
N PRO A 196 -20.12 10.85 -3.04
CA PRO A 196 -21.24 11.10 -2.12
C PRO A 196 -20.91 12.10 -0.99
N GLN A 197 -19.65 12.12 -0.53
CA GLN A 197 -19.19 13.08 0.49
C GLN A 197 -18.71 14.40 -0.10
N GLN A 198 -18.66 14.58 -1.42
CA GLN A 198 -18.21 15.76 -2.14
C GLN A 198 -16.81 16.25 -1.71
N ARG A 199 -15.95 15.34 -1.27
CA ARG A 199 -14.57 15.60 -0.88
C ARG A 199 -13.67 14.41 -1.19
N MET A 200 -12.40 14.67 -1.35
CA MET A 200 -11.39 13.62 -1.36
C MET A 200 -11.21 12.99 0.03
N ILE A 201 -10.81 11.73 0.04
CA ILE A 201 -10.29 11.04 1.22
C ILE A 201 -8.90 11.62 1.53
N THR A 202 -8.57 11.82 2.80
CA THR A 202 -7.20 12.20 3.16
C THR A 202 -6.30 10.98 3.37
N PRO A 203 -4.98 11.08 3.14
CA PRO A 203 -4.04 10.02 3.50
C PRO A 203 -4.14 9.58 4.97
N ASP A 204 -4.45 10.51 5.88
CA ASP A 204 -4.60 10.23 7.31
C ASP A 204 -5.80 9.32 7.62
N GLU A 205 -6.90 9.43 6.86
CA GLU A 205 -8.04 8.51 7.01
C GLU A 205 -7.65 7.07 6.65
N ILE A 206 -6.76 6.91 5.65
CA ILE A 206 -6.20 5.60 5.30
C ILE A 206 -5.24 5.10 6.39
N ALA A 207 -4.34 5.96 6.87
CA ALA A 207 -3.40 5.64 7.94
C ALA A 207 -4.13 5.25 9.23
N HIS A 208 -5.24 5.94 9.58
CA HIS A 208 -6.09 5.59 10.71
C HIS A 208 -6.70 4.19 10.57
N THR A 209 -7.17 3.83 9.38
CA THR A 209 -7.69 2.48 9.11
C THR A 209 -6.59 1.42 9.23
N CYS A 210 -5.38 1.73 8.73
CA CYS A 210 -4.22 0.86 8.92
C CYS A 210 -3.87 0.71 10.41
N ALA A 211 -3.97 1.78 11.21
CA ALA A 211 -3.73 1.75 12.65
C ALA A 211 -4.68 0.79 13.37
N TYR A 212 -5.94 0.76 12.99
CA TYR A 212 -6.87 -0.25 13.45
C TYR A 212 -6.41 -1.68 13.10
N LEU A 213 -5.92 -1.90 11.87
CA LEU A 213 -5.52 -3.23 11.40
C LEU A 213 -4.22 -3.74 12.05
N TRP A 214 -3.24 -2.87 12.33
CA TRP A 214 -2.02 -3.31 13.01
C TRP A 214 -2.14 -3.39 14.53
N SER A 215 -3.22 -2.88 15.10
CA SER A 215 -3.45 -2.96 16.53
C SER A 215 -3.38 -4.41 17.05
N PRO A 216 -2.75 -4.66 18.22
CA PRO A 216 -2.80 -5.96 18.87
C PRO A 216 -4.21 -6.46 19.14
N LEU A 217 -5.19 -5.56 19.27
CA LEU A 217 -6.60 -5.90 19.51
C LEU A 217 -7.29 -6.45 18.25
N SER A 218 -6.72 -6.24 17.05
CA SER A 218 -7.29 -6.68 15.77
C SER A 218 -6.87 -8.10 15.36
N LYS A 219 -6.44 -8.93 16.29
CA LYS A 219 -5.90 -10.29 16.04
C LYS A 219 -6.89 -11.25 15.35
N SER A 220 -8.17 -10.96 15.36
CA SER A 220 -9.20 -11.76 14.67
C SER A 220 -9.69 -11.09 13.38
N VAL A 221 -9.10 -9.94 12.98
CA VAL A 221 -9.42 -9.24 11.75
C VAL A 221 -8.40 -9.67 10.69
N THR A 222 -8.77 -10.66 9.87
CA THR A 222 -7.91 -11.19 8.80
C THR A 222 -8.73 -11.57 7.57
N GLY A 223 -8.17 -11.45 6.38
CA GLY A 223 -8.84 -11.70 5.10
C GLY A 223 -9.88 -10.64 4.74
N THR A 224 -9.91 -9.50 5.46
CA THR A 224 -10.92 -8.46 5.26
C THR A 224 -10.46 -7.41 4.25
N ILE A 225 -11.45 -6.76 3.65
CA ILE A 225 -11.28 -5.62 2.74
C ILE A 225 -11.93 -4.42 3.42
N GLN A 226 -11.10 -3.50 3.91
CA GLN A 226 -11.56 -2.29 4.60
C GLN A 226 -11.77 -1.17 3.59
N LYS A 227 -13.02 -0.84 3.33
CA LYS A 227 -13.39 0.25 2.43
C LYS A 227 -13.21 1.60 3.12
N VAL A 228 -12.44 2.48 2.49
CA VAL A 228 -12.27 3.88 2.91
C VAL A 228 -12.55 4.74 1.67
N ASN A 229 -13.82 4.89 1.31
CA ASN A 229 -14.22 5.47 0.02
C ASN A 229 -15.40 6.45 0.09
N GLY A 230 -15.81 6.87 1.29
CA GLY A 230 -16.91 7.83 1.46
C GLY A 230 -18.25 7.36 0.89
N ALA A 231 -18.50 6.03 0.86
CA ALA A 231 -19.68 5.40 0.25
C ALA A 231 -19.76 5.56 -1.28
N TRP A 232 -18.64 5.88 -1.96
CA TRP A 232 -18.61 5.93 -3.43
C TRP A 232 -18.92 4.55 -4.03
N TYR A 233 -18.48 3.49 -3.34
CA TYR A 233 -18.85 2.09 -3.65
C TYR A 233 -19.17 1.32 -2.35
N ILE A 234 -20.26 0.57 -2.37
CA ILE A 234 -20.74 -0.23 -1.23
C ILE A 234 -20.53 -1.73 -1.51
#